data_014986e0fc94aaa4d7452a6c64d9bfae
#
_entry.id   014986e0fc94aaa4d7452a6c64d9bfae
#
_cell.length_a   1.000
_cell.length_b   1.000
_cell.length_c   1.000
_cell.angle_alpha   90.00
_cell.angle_beta   90.00
_cell.angle_gamma   90.00
#
_symmetry.space_group_name_H-M   'P 1'
#
loop_
_entity.id
_entity.type
_entity.pdbx_description
1 polymer ?
#
loop_
_entity_poly.entity_id
_entity_poly.type
_entity_poly.pdbx_seq_one_letter_code
_entity_poly.pdbx_strand_id
1 'polypeptide(L)'
;MSGDLWFLDASAFLKLLLNEPESAELERWRVGRRLASSDLLRTEARRGVAHMEASVLRSCDELLAGIQKVRLTPALLDRAGRIPGRGLRTLDAIYVTSALQLRDDLADFVSYDRRQLAAAERLG
;
A
#
# COMPACT_ATOMS: atom_id res chain seq x y z
N MET A 1 9.16 -1.71 -17.21
CA MET A 1 9.14 -3.17 -17.22
C MET A 1 7.96 -3.67 -16.43
N SER A 2 7.19 -4.51 -17.04
CA SER A 2 6.02 -5.04 -16.36
C SER A 2 6.40 -6.13 -15.36
N GLY A 3 5.61 -6.24 -14.31
CA GLY A 3 5.69 -7.33 -13.35
C GLY A 3 6.74 -7.23 -12.27
N ASP A 4 7.36 -6.06 -12.08
CA ASP A 4 8.41 -5.93 -11.08
C ASP A 4 8.06 -5.05 -9.87
N LEU A 5 6.87 -4.44 -9.85
CA LEU A 5 6.42 -3.62 -8.73
C LEU A 5 5.48 -4.42 -7.82
N TRP A 6 5.73 -4.31 -6.52
CA TRP A 6 4.90 -4.93 -5.50
C TRP A 6 4.17 -3.82 -4.77
N PHE A 7 2.85 -3.77 -4.91
CA PHE A 7 2.04 -2.70 -4.34
C PHE A 7 1.62 -3.05 -2.92
N LEU A 8 1.92 -2.16 -1.98
CA LEU A 8 1.57 -2.33 -0.57
C LEU A 8 0.46 -1.36 -0.18
N ASP A 9 -0.53 -1.86 0.57
CA ASP A 9 -1.45 -0.96 1.28
C ASP A 9 -0.87 -0.62 2.65
N ALA A 10 -1.62 0.14 3.45
CA ALA A 10 -1.15 0.53 4.78
C ALA A 10 -0.93 -0.67 5.69
N SER A 11 -1.76 -1.70 5.60
CA SER A 11 -1.62 -2.87 6.47
C SER A 11 -0.31 -3.59 6.23
N ALA A 12 0.07 -3.79 4.97
CA ALA A 12 1.33 -4.44 4.62
C ALA A 12 2.53 -3.57 5.00
N PHE A 13 2.43 -2.25 4.77
CA PHE A 13 3.48 -1.31 5.16
C PHE A 13 3.76 -1.36 6.66
N LEU A 14 2.70 -1.32 7.47
CA LEU A 14 2.85 -1.34 8.92
C LEU A 14 3.44 -2.66 9.41
N LYS A 15 3.14 -3.77 8.77
CA LYS A 15 3.77 -5.05 9.09
C LYS A 15 5.27 -5.02 8.84
N LEU A 16 5.70 -4.38 7.76
CA LEU A 16 7.12 -4.21 7.48
C LEU A 16 7.82 -3.33 8.52
N LEU A 17 7.13 -2.28 8.93
CA LEU A 17 7.71 -1.28 9.83
C LEU A 17 7.76 -1.76 11.28
N LEU A 18 6.69 -2.39 11.76
CA LEU A 18 6.54 -2.77 13.16
C LEU A 18 7.09 -4.17 13.41
N ASN A 19 7.63 -4.37 14.62
CA ASN A 19 8.20 -5.66 14.98
C ASN A 19 7.10 -6.64 15.41
N GLU A 20 6.29 -7.07 14.42
CA GLU A 20 5.22 -8.03 14.63
C GLU A 20 5.65 -9.42 14.13
N PRO A 21 4.91 -10.49 14.47
CA PRO A 21 5.32 -11.86 14.07
C PRO A 21 5.61 -12.03 12.59
N GLU A 22 4.86 -11.38 11.70
CA GLU A 22 5.04 -11.51 10.26
C GLU A 22 6.14 -10.62 9.70
N SER A 23 6.67 -9.69 10.49
CA SER A 23 7.59 -8.65 10.00
C SER A 23 8.90 -9.20 9.49
N ALA A 24 9.46 -10.23 10.15
CA ALA A 24 10.74 -10.80 9.74
C ALA A 24 10.65 -11.44 8.35
N GLU A 25 9.54 -12.12 8.07
CA GLU A 25 9.32 -12.73 6.75
C GLU A 25 9.15 -11.66 5.68
N LEU A 26 8.38 -10.61 5.96
CA LEU A 26 8.18 -9.52 5.03
C LEU A 26 9.47 -8.77 4.75
N GLU A 27 10.28 -8.55 5.79
CA GLU A 27 11.56 -7.87 5.64
C GLU A 27 12.49 -8.65 4.71
N ARG A 28 12.57 -9.97 4.85
CA ARG A 28 13.35 -10.80 3.95
C ARG A 28 12.76 -10.80 2.54
N TRP A 29 11.43 -10.83 2.45
CA TRP A 29 10.73 -10.83 1.17
C TRP A 29 11.01 -9.56 0.36
N ARG A 30 11.03 -8.39 1.02
CA ARG A 30 11.15 -7.12 0.30
C ARG A 30 12.54 -6.85 -0.25
N VAL A 31 13.55 -7.53 0.26
CA VAL A 31 14.94 -7.29 -0.20
C VAL A 31 15.03 -7.58 -1.70
N GLY A 32 15.51 -6.60 -2.46
CA GLY A 32 15.65 -6.71 -3.90
C GLY A 32 14.37 -6.49 -4.70
N ARG A 33 13.24 -6.25 -4.04
CA ARG A 33 11.98 -5.96 -4.72
C ARG A 33 11.72 -4.46 -4.79
N ARG A 34 11.08 -4.05 -5.88
CA ARG A 34 10.63 -2.67 -6.02
C ARG A 34 9.24 -2.54 -5.42
N LEU A 35 9.09 -1.61 -4.50
CA LEU A 35 7.83 -1.41 -3.78
C LEU A 35 7.11 -0.16 -4.28
N ALA A 36 5.80 -0.23 -4.33
CA ALA A 36 4.93 0.88 -4.72
C ALA A 36 3.76 0.97 -3.76
N SER A 37 3.14 2.12 -3.70
CA SER A 37 1.91 2.36 -2.94
C SER A 37 1.20 3.59 -3.49
N SER A 38 0.19 4.04 -2.77
CA SER A 38 -0.52 5.29 -3.04
C SER A 38 0.11 6.42 -2.24
N ASP A 39 0.01 7.65 -2.73
CA ASP A 39 0.35 8.83 -1.93
C ASP A 39 -0.45 8.89 -0.63
N LEU A 40 -1.60 8.23 -0.57
CA LEU A 40 -2.38 8.13 0.66
C LEU A 40 -1.56 7.51 1.81
N LEU A 41 -0.62 6.65 1.47
CA LEU A 41 0.23 5.99 2.47
C LEU A 41 1.03 7.00 3.29
N ARG A 42 1.41 8.14 2.71
CA ARG A 42 2.14 9.17 3.43
C ARG A 42 1.44 9.59 4.71
N THR A 43 0.12 9.71 4.63
CA THR A 43 -0.70 10.10 5.78
C THR A 43 -1.05 8.92 6.66
N GLU A 44 -1.50 7.84 6.05
CA GLU A 44 -1.96 6.68 6.82
C GLU A 44 -0.84 6.04 7.63
N ALA A 45 0.35 5.90 7.04
CA ALA A 45 1.48 5.30 7.74
C ALA A 45 1.89 6.14 8.95
N ARG A 46 2.00 7.45 8.77
CA ARG A 46 2.39 8.34 9.87
C ARG A 46 1.34 8.41 10.97
N ARG A 47 0.07 8.41 10.61
CA ARG A 47 -0.99 8.37 11.61
C ARG A 47 -0.99 7.05 12.38
N GLY A 48 -0.66 5.96 11.69
CA GLY A 48 -0.59 4.64 12.34
C GLY A 48 0.48 4.53 13.41
N VAL A 49 1.54 5.36 13.34
CA VAL A 49 2.66 5.31 14.30
C VAL A 49 2.83 6.61 15.09
N ALA A 50 1.88 7.53 14.98
CA ALA A 50 2.02 8.89 15.50
C ALA A 50 2.32 8.95 17.01
N HIS A 51 1.86 7.96 17.76
CA HIS A 51 2.04 7.89 19.21
C HIS A 51 3.24 7.03 19.64
N MET A 52 4.03 6.58 18.70
CA MET A 52 5.16 5.70 18.96
C MET A 52 6.45 6.48 19.17
N GLU A 53 7.51 5.76 19.53
CA GLU A 53 8.82 6.34 19.80
C GLU A 53 9.41 7.03 18.58
N ALA A 54 10.27 8.02 18.81
CA ALA A 54 10.92 8.78 17.74
C ALA A 54 11.68 7.89 16.76
N SER A 55 12.28 6.80 17.25
CA SER A 55 12.99 5.86 16.37
C SER A 55 12.05 5.20 15.35
N VAL A 56 10.82 4.87 15.77
CA VAL A 56 9.81 4.29 14.88
C VAL A 56 9.38 5.32 13.85
N LEU A 57 9.18 6.57 14.28
CA LEU A 57 8.80 7.64 13.36
C LEU A 57 9.86 7.86 12.28
N ARG A 58 11.13 7.83 12.66
CA ARG A 58 12.23 7.95 11.69
C ARG A 58 12.26 6.78 10.72
N SER A 59 12.09 5.56 11.24
CA SER A 59 12.05 4.36 10.38
C SER A 59 10.88 4.42 9.40
N CYS A 60 9.76 4.95 9.84
CA CYS A 60 8.59 5.16 8.98
C CYS A 60 8.94 6.08 7.81
N ASP A 61 9.57 7.23 8.11
CA ASP A 61 9.95 8.17 7.07
C ASP A 61 10.97 7.57 6.09
N GLU A 62 11.93 6.81 6.59
CA GLU A 62 12.93 6.16 5.76
C GLU A 62 12.32 5.11 4.84
N LEU A 63 11.42 4.29 5.37
CA LEU A 63 10.77 3.26 4.56
C LEU A 63 9.86 3.90 3.50
N LEU A 64 9.12 4.95 3.88
CA LEU A 64 8.29 5.68 2.92
C LEU A 64 9.12 6.26 1.77
N ALA A 65 10.30 6.78 2.08
CA ALA A 65 11.16 7.40 1.06
C ALA A 65 11.58 6.40 -0.02
N GLY A 66 11.68 5.13 0.31
CA GLY A 66 12.09 4.09 -0.63
C GLY A 66 10.95 3.48 -1.45
N ILE A 67 9.74 3.93 -1.25
CA ILE A 67 8.57 3.39 -1.94
C ILE A 67 8.09 4.35 -3.02
N GLN A 68 7.91 3.83 -4.26
CA GLN A 68 7.31 4.60 -5.35
C GLN A 68 5.84 4.83 -5.05
N LYS A 69 5.35 6.06 -5.20
CA LYS A 69 3.98 6.40 -4.82
C LYS A 69 3.18 6.96 -6.00
N VAL A 70 1.97 6.45 -6.16
CA VAL A 70 1.01 6.95 -7.15
C VAL A 70 0.35 8.21 -6.60
N ARG A 71 0.37 9.29 -7.38
CA ARG A 71 -0.21 10.56 -6.99
C ARG A 71 -1.74 10.48 -6.97
N LEU A 72 -2.33 11.14 -5.99
CA LEU A 72 -3.79 11.26 -5.89
C LEU A 72 -4.27 12.46 -6.72
N THR A 73 -4.65 12.15 -7.96
CA THR A 73 -5.21 13.17 -8.85
C THR A 73 -6.74 13.17 -8.75
N PRO A 74 -7.41 14.26 -9.15
CA PRO A 74 -8.87 14.25 -9.20
C PRO A 74 -9.42 13.09 -10.03
N ALA A 75 -8.80 12.78 -11.15
CA ALA A 75 -9.24 11.67 -12.00
C ALA A 75 -9.16 10.34 -11.27
N LEU A 76 -8.08 10.10 -10.54
CA LEU A 76 -7.91 8.87 -9.76
C LEU A 76 -8.98 8.78 -8.66
N LEU A 77 -9.20 9.88 -7.95
CA LEU A 77 -10.19 9.92 -6.86
C LEU A 77 -11.60 9.69 -7.39
N ASP A 78 -11.91 10.25 -8.55
CA ASP A 78 -13.22 10.05 -9.19
C ASP A 78 -13.40 8.58 -9.56
N ARG A 79 -12.37 7.94 -10.09
CA ARG A 79 -12.42 6.51 -10.42
C ARG A 79 -12.60 5.67 -9.16
N ALA A 80 -11.88 6.01 -8.09
CA ALA A 80 -12.01 5.30 -6.82
C ALA A 80 -13.45 5.36 -6.30
N GLY A 81 -14.12 6.50 -6.51
CA GLY A 81 -15.51 6.67 -6.10
C GLY A 81 -16.50 5.79 -6.87
N ARG A 82 -16.09 5.26 -8.03
CA ARG A 82 -16.95 4.42 -8.86
C ARG A 82 -16.63 2.93 -8.77
N ILE A 83 -15.62 2.55 -7.99
CA ILE A 83 -15.25 1.14 -7.84
C ILE A 83 -16.38 0.39 -7.13
N PRO A 84 -16.89 -0.71 -7.72
CA PRO A 84 -17.91 -1.50 -7.07
C PRO A 84 -17.32 -2.34 -5.95
N GLY A 85 -18.14 -2.65 -4.97
CA GLY A 85 -17.72 -3.53 -3.89
C GLY A 85 -18.38 -3.16 -2.58
N ARG A 86 -19.30 -4.02 -2.13
CA ARG A 86 -19.90 -3.85 -0.82
C ARG A 86 -18.84 -4.09 0.25
N GLY A 87 -18.83 -3.24 1.26
CA GLY A 87 -17.86 -3.34 2.34
C GLY A 87 -16.51 -2.79 2.03
N LEU A 88 -16.25 -2.36 0.79
CA LEU A 88 -15.01 -1.69 0.44
C LEU A 88 -15.09 -0.24 0.91
N ARG A 89 -14.22 0.14 1.82
CA ARG A 89 -14.22 1.49 2.38
C ARG A 89 -13.55 2.47 1.42
N THR A 90 -13.78 3.75 1.66
CA THR A 90 -13.25 4.82 0.81
C THR A 90 -11.74 4.74 0.63
N LEU A 91 -11.00 4.59 1.74
CA LEU A 91 -9.53 4.52 1.65
C LEU A 91 -9.06 3.27 0.92
N ASP A 92 -9.76 2.15 1.13
CA ASP A 92 -9.47 0.90 0.44
C ASP A 92 -9.64 1.06 -1.08
N ALA A 93 -10.72 1.74 -1.49
CA ALA A 93 -10.96 2.00 -2.91
C ALA A 93 -9.83 2.85 -3.52
N ILE A 94 -9.31 3.81 -2.76
CA ILE A 94 -8.20 4.63 -3.22
C ILE A 94 -6.93 3.79 -3.42
N TYR A 95 -6.62 2.87 -2.49
CA TYR A 95 -5.46 1.98 -2.65
C TYR A 95 -5.61 1.08 -3.88
N VAL A 96 -6.77 0.46 -4.04
CA VAL A 96 -7.01 -0.42 -5.18
C VAL A 96 -6.91 0.36 -6.49
N THR A 97 -7.50 1.55 -6.55
CA THR A 97 -7.44 2.37 -7.76
C THR A 97 -6.01 2.82 -8.05
N SER A 98 -5.25 3.16 -7.02
CA SER A 98 -3.83 3.50 -7.18
C SER A 98 -3.05 2.33 -7.78
N ALA A 99 -3.30 1.10 -7.28
CA ALA A 99 -2.66 -0.08 -7.82
C ALA A 99 -3.02 -0.30 -9.29
N LEU A 100 -4.27 -0.05 -9.66
CA LEU A 100 -4.71 -0.20 -11.05
C LEU A 100 -3.97 0.73 -12.01
N GLN A 101 -3.50 1.89 -11.55
CA GLN A 101 -2.68 2.78 -12.37
C GLN A 101 -1.37 2.12 -12.79
N LEU A 102 -0.89 1.17 -12.00
CA LEU A 102 0.37 0.48 -12.22
C LEU A 102 0.16 -0.96 -12.73
N ARG A 103 -1.06 -1.29 -13.14
CA ARG A 103 -1.48 -2.67 -13.46
C ARG A 103 -0.44 -3.42 -14.30
N ASP A 104 0.05 -2.82 -15.36
CA ASP A 104 0.97 -3.48 -16.29
C ASP A 104 2.35 -3.71 -15.71
N ASP A 105 2.70 -2.98 -14.65
CA ASP A 105 4.00 -3.07 -13.99
C ASP A 105 3.96 -3.86 -12.69
N LEU A 106 2.77 -4.25 -12.23
CA LEU A 106 2.63 -4.92 -10.95
C LEU A 106 2.97 -6.40 -11.04
N ALA A 107 3.75 -6.85 -10.04
CA ALA A 107 3.91 -8.26 -9.77
C ALA A 107 2.73 -8.76 -8.93
N ASP A 108 2.34 -7.99 -7.90
CA ASP A 108 1.22 -8.38 -7.04
C ASP A 108 0.79 -7.21 -6.15
N PHE A 109 -0.35 -7.39 -5.52
CA PHE A 109 -0.93 -6.47 -4.54
C PHE A 109 -0.86 -7.14 -3.17
N VAL A 110 -0.15 -6.51 -2.22
CA VAL A 110 0.08 -7.07 -0.89
C VAL A 110 -0.75 -6.34 0.15
N SER A 111 -1.61 -7.06 0.84
CA SER A 111 -2.46 -6.50 1.88
C SER A 111 -2.79 -7.56 2.92
N TYR A 112 -3.06 -7.10 4.14
CA TYR A 112 -3.61 -7.95 5.19
C TYR A 112 -5.11 -7.68 5.39
N ASP A 113 -5.72 -6.90 4.49
CA ASP A 113 -7.16 -6.63 4.48
C ASP A 113 -7.83 -7.47 3.40
N ARG A 114 -8.65 -8.44 3.81
CA ARG A 114 -9.31 -9.36 2.88
C ARG A 114 -10.24 -8.65 1.90
N ARG A 115 -10.86 -7.55 2.32
CA ARG A 115 -11.77 -6.80 1.46
C ARG A 115 -11.02 -6.15 0.30
N GLN A 116 -9.83 -5.61 0.57
CA GLN A 116 -8.99 -5.03 -0.47
C GLN A 116 -8.48 -6.09 -1.44
N LEU A 117 -8.05 -7.25 -0.93
CA LEU A 117 -7.58 -8.35 -1.77
C LEU A 117 -8.69 -8.85 -2.69
N ALA A 118 -9.89 -9.03 -2.16
CA ALA A 118 -11.03 -9.48 -2.97
C ALA A 118 -11.37 -8.47 -4.06
N ALA A 119 -11.35 -7.17 -3.74
CA ALA A 119 -11.62 -6.13 -4.72
C ALA A 119 -10.54 -6.07 -5.79
N ALA A 120 -9.27 -6.19 -5.41
CA ALA A 120 -8.16 -6.19 -6.36
C ALA A 120 -8.25 -7.39 -7.32
N GLU A 121 -8.59 -8.57 -6.81
CA GLU A 121 -8.76 -9.75 -7.66
C GLU A 121 -9.88 -9.58 -8.68
N ARG A 122 -11.03 -9.02 -8.26
CA ARG A 122 -12.16 -8.79 -9.17
C ARG A 122 -11.83 -7.82 -10.29
N LEU A 123 -10.95 -6.88 -10.03
CA LEU A 123 -10.61 -5.84 -11.00
C LEU A 123 -9.37 -6.17 -11.83
N GLY A 124 -8.72 -7.26 -11.51
CA GLY A 124 -7.53 -7.70 -12.23
C GLY A 124 -6.27 -7.23 -11.61
#